data_3e642f615065fac5e33621a5ff8b9092
#
_entry.id   3e642f615065fac5e33621a5ff8b9092
#
_cell.length_a   1.000
_cell.length_b   1.000
_cell.length_c   1.000
_cell.angle_alpha   90.00
_cell.angle_beta   90.00
_cell.angle_gamma   90.00
#
_symmetry.space_group_name_H-M   'P 1'
#
loop_
_entity.id
_entity.type
_entity.pdbx_description
1 polymer ?
#
loop_
_entity_poly.entity_id
_entity_poly.type
_entity_poly.pdbx_seq_one_letter_code
_entity_poly.pdbx_strand_id
1 'polypeptide(L)'
;MNERQLLGPRAYGDALGSAVLKATAEDFQVDEVLDIPLSGEGEHLWLWVEKRGLNTEEAARRIAKAAGVSLRTVSYAGLKDRQALTRQWFSVQLPGKADPDLGAAENHTLKILEATRHKRKLQRGAHAANGFTLRLTELKADQAAIDERLKRIAAQGIPNYFGAQRFGHDGGNLVDARSWAARQALPEQRNVRSRLLSTARSYLFNQVLAARVADGTWQQAQVGDLLAFTDSRSFFMAGPDECTDPRLAILDLHPTGPVSYTHLTLPTKRIV
;
A
#
# COMPACT_ATOMS: atom_id res chain seq x y z
N MET A 1 -3.35 -22.80 5.05
CA MET A 1 -3.69 -21.95 6.24
C MET A 1 -4.81 -21.04 5.82
N ASN A 2 -5.92 -20.97 6.57
CA ASN A 2 -7.01 -20.08 6.18
C ASN A 2 -6.69 -18.61 6.54
N GLU A 3 -7.42 -17.67 5.96
CA GLU A 3 -7.20 -16.23 6.13
C GLU A 3 -7.29 -15.78 7.60
N ARG A 4 -8.21 -16.35 8.38
CA ARG A 4 -8.34 -16.06 9.84
C ARG A 4 -7.08 -16.44 10.62
N GLN A 5 -6.40 -17.50 10.23
CA GLN A 5 -5.14 -17.92 10.89
C GLN A 5 -3.97 -17.00 10.59
N LEU A 6 -4.06 -16.26 9.47
CA LEU A 6 -3.04 -15.28 9.05
C LEU A 6 -3.29 -13.90 9.64
N LEU A 7 -4.57 -13.50 9.79
CA LEU A 7 -4.96 -12.14 10.15
C LEU A 7 -5.30 -11.95 11.63
N GLY A 8 -5.53 -13.03 12.39
CA GLY A 8 -5.93 -12.90 13.79
C GLY A 8 -7.38 -12.42 14.01
N PRO A 9 -7.75 -12.05 15.26
CA PRO A 9 -9.10 -11.62 15.61
C PRO A 9 -9.45 -10.23 15.05
N ARG A 10 -10.76 -9.98 14.94
CA ARG A 10 -11.31 -8.69 14.53
C ARG A 10 -11.59 -7.81 15.74
N ALA A 11 -11.16 -6.54 15.70
CA ALA A 11 -11.35 -5.59 16.82
C ALA A 11 -12.80 -5.19 17.06
N TYR A 12 -13.63 -5.21 16.03
CA TYR A 12 -15.02 -4.75 16.10
C TYR A 12 -16.05 -5.88 15.98
N GLY A 13 -15.65 -7.10 16.29
CA GLY A 13 -16.54 -8.27 16.25
C GLY A 13 -16.68 -8.87 14.84
N ASP A 14 -17.69 -9.71 14.66
CA ASP A 14 -17.88 -10.46 13.42
C ASP A 14 -18.25 -9.58 12.21
N ALA A 15 -18.14 -10.16 11.01
CA ALA A 15 -18.56 -9.51 9.79
C ALA A 15 -20.07 -9.18 9.84
N LEU A 16 -20.44 -7.97 9.44
CA LEU A 16 -21.84 -7.53 9.41
C LEU A 16 -22.60 -8.11 8.21
N GLY A 17 -21.88 -8.66 7.23
CA GLY A 17 -22.47 -9.19 6.02
C GLY A 17 -21.42 -9.55 4.99
N SER A 18 -21.83 -9.57 3.73
CA SER A 18 -20.98 -9.87 2.58
C SER A 18 -21.27 -8.92 1.42
N ALA A 19 -20.29 -8.71 0.57
CA ALA A 19 -20.40 -7.97 -0.68
C ALA A 19 -19.40 -8.52 -1.71
N VAL A 20 -19.61 -8.21 -2.97
CA VAL A 20 -18.65 -8.49 -4.04
C VAL A 20 -17.72 -7.29 -4.20
N LEU A 21 -16.42 -7.54 -4.13
CA LEU A 21 -15.35 -6.57 -4.37
C LEU A 21 -14.73 -6.83 -5.75
N LYS A 22 -14.48 -5.77 -6.52
CA LYS A 22 -13.84 -5.87 -7.86
C LYS A 22 -14.66 -6.72 -8.85
N ALA A 23 -15.99 -6.56 -8.86
CA ALA A 23 -16.82 -7.20 -9.89
C ALA A 23 -16.41 -6.72 -11.30
N THR A 24 -16.10 -5.45 -11.44
CA THR A 24 -15.48 -4.84 -12.62
C THR A 24 -14.22 -4.06 -12.23
N ALA A 25 -13.44 -3.61 -13.22
CA ALA A 25 -12.27 -2.77 -12.95
C ALA A 25 -12.65 -1.41 -12.31
N GLU A 26 -13.80 -0.89 -12.68
CA GLU A 26 -14.35 0.39 -12.18
C GLU A 26 -14.76 0.33 -10.72
N ASP A 27 -15.03 -0.86 -10.19
CA ASP A 27 -15.40 -1.06 -8.80
C ASP A 27 -14.20 -0.94 -7.84
N PHE A 28 -13.00 -0.89 -8.40
CA PHE A 28 -11.77 -0.74 -7.66
C PHE A 28 -10.88 0.31 -8.33
N GLN A 29 -11.02 1.56 -7.90
CA GLN A 29 -10.24 2.66 -8.45
C GLN A 29 -9.08 3.01 -7.51
N VAL A 30 -7.92 3.32 -8.10
CA VAL A 30 -6.73 3.73 -7.36
C VAL A 30 -6.09 4.92 -8.06
N ASP A 31 -6.08 6.05 -7.38
CA ASP A 31 -5.44 7.28 -7.83
C ASP A 31 -4.15 7.52 -7.04
N GLU A 32 -3.03 7.62 -7.75
CA GLU A 32 -1.74 7.94 -7.14
C GLU A 32 -1.73 9.40 -6.72
N VAL A 33 -1.44 9.68 -5.46
CA VAL A 33 -1.27 11.03 -4.94
C VAL A 33 0.21 11.38 -4.97
N LEU A 34 0.54 12.45 -5.68
CA LEU A 34 1.89 12.97 -5.80
C LEU A 34 1.98 14.32 -5.10
N ASP A 35 2.89 14.46 -4.16
CA ASP A 35 3.19 15.72 -3.48
C ASP A 35 4.51 16.32 -4.02
N ILE A 36 4.56 16.50 -5.34
CA ILE A 36 5.70 17.07 -6.04
C ILE A 36 5.17 18.13 -7.00
N PRO A 37 5.57 19.41 -6.84
CA PRO A 37 5.14 20.46 -7.77
C PRO A 37 5.72 20.19 -9.16
N LEU A 38 4.85 20.22 -10.17
CA LEU A 38 5.22 20.05 -11.56
C LEU A 38 5.98 21.28 -12.05
N SER A 39 7.16 21.10 -12.69
CA SER A 39 8.01 22.22 -13.08
C SER A 39 7.66 22.85 -14.44
N GLY A 40 6.92 22.16 -15.29
CA GLY A 40 6.55 22.60 -16.63
C GLY A 40 7.69 22.60 -17.66
N GLU A 41 8.92 22.32 -17.24
CA GLU A 41 10.14 22.34 -18.07
C GLU A 41 11.10 21.22 -17.68
N GLY A 42 12.04 20.85 -18.58
CA GLY A 42 13.09 19.89 -18.32
C GLY A 42 13.11 18.70 -19.30
N GLU A 43 13.97 17.73 -19.01
CA GLU A 43 14.25 16.59 -19.89
C GLU A 43 13.26 15.43 -19.76
N HIS A 44 12.44 15.42 -18.73
CA HIS A 44 11.49 14.34 -18.47
C HIS A 44 10.09 14.78 -18.84
N LEU A 45 9.41 14.01 -19.69
CA LEU A 45 7.98 14.15 -19.92
C LEU A 45 7.23 13.31 -18.89
N TRP A 46 6.49 13.97 -18.00
CA TRP A 46 5.65 13.30 -17.02
C TRP A 46 4.24 13.16 -17.58
N LEU A 47 3.69 11.95 -17.43
CA LEU A 47 2.39 11.56 -17.98
C LEU A 47 1.50 11.08 -16.85
N TRP A 48 0.35 11.71 -16.68
CA TRP A 48 -0.73 11.20 -15.85
C TRP A 48 -1.55 10.22 -16.66
N VAL A 49 -1.51 8.95 -16.31
CA VAL A 49 -2.01 7.85 -17.12
C VAL A 49 -3.09 7.09 -16.39
N GLU A 50 -4.26 6.98 -17.00
CA GLU A 50 -5.32 6.06 -16.64
C GLU A 50 -5.10 4.71 -17.33
N LYS A 51 -5.16 3.63 -16.57
CA LYS A 51 -5.12 2.28 -17.12
C LYS A 51 -6.22 1.40 -16.52
N ARG A 52 -6.78 0.54 -17.35
CA ARG A 52 -7.87 -0.36 -17.04
C ARG A 52 -7.50 -1.78 -17.42
N GLY A 53 -7.56 -2.72 -16.47
CA GLY A 53 -7.25 -4.11 -16.72
C GLY A 53 -5.81 -4.38 -17.21
N LEU A 54 -4.90 -3.42 -17.03
CA LEU A 54 -3.55 -3.41 -17.60
C LEU A 54 -2.48 -3.34 -16.50
N ASN A 55 -1.41 -4.11 -16.64
CA ASN A 55 -0.24 -4.03 -15.75
C ASN A 55 0.52 -2.73 -15.96
N THR A 56 1.13 -2.19 -14.87
CA THR A 56 1.97 -0.98 -14.95
C THR A 56 3.16 -1.15 -15.92
N GLU A 57 3.80 -2.32 -15.94
CA GLU A 57 4.92 -2.58 -16.85
C GLU A 57 4.50 -2.62 -18.32
N GLU A 58 3.31 -3.14 -18.60
CA GLU A 58 2.76 -3.15 -19.95
C GLU A 58 2.40 -1.74 -20.42
N ALA A 59 1.83 -0.91 -19.54
CA ALA A 59 1.61 0.50 -19.81
C ALA A 59 2.95 1.22 -20.14
N ALA A 60 3.99 0.98 -19.34
CA ALA A 60 5.32 1.53 -19.59
C ALA A 60 5.91 1.09 -20.95
N ARG A 61 5.71 -0.18 -21.36
CA ARG A 61 6.14 -0.66 -22.68
C ARG A 61 5.43 0.05 -23.83
N ARG A 62 4.11 0.25 -23.72
CA ARG A 62 3.33 0.97 -24.75
C ARG A 62 3.75 2.43 -24.85
N ILE A 63 3.95 3.10 -23.73
CA ILE A 63 4.46 4.49 -23.68
C ILE A 63 5.86 4.55 -24.32
N ALA A 64 6.77 3.66 -23.93
CA ALA A 64 8.13 3.63 -24.51
C ALA A 64 8.11 3.44 -26.02
N LYS A 65 7.27 2.52 -26.52
CA LYS A 65 7.13 2.26 -27.96
C LYS A 65 6.56 3.49 -28.71
N ALA A 66 5.51 4.13 -28.19
CA ALA A 66 4.93 5.31 -28.80
C ALA A 66 5.91 6.50 -28.79
N ALA A 67 6.65 6.68 -27.70
CA ALA A 67 7.67 7.73 -27.58
C ALA A 67 8.96 7.45 -28.37
N GLY A 68 9.11 6.28 -28.98
CA GLY A 68 10.33 5.91 -29.72
C GLY A 68 11.58 5.82 -28.85
N VAL A 69 11.43 5.33 -27.60
CA VAL A 69 12.51 5.25 -26.62
C VAL A 69 12.66 3.85 -26.01
N SER A 70 13.79 3.59 -25.37
CA SER A 70 13.98 2.36 -24.60
C SER A 70 13.07 2.32 -23.37
N LEU A 71 12.56 1.14 -23.02
CA LEU A 71 11.79 0.95 -21.77
C LEU A 71 12.55 1.40 -20.52
N ARG A 72 13.88 1.35 -20.53
CA ARG A 72 14.73 1.79 -19.40
C ARG A 72 14.63 3.28 -19.12
N THR A 73 14.21 4.09 -20.08
CA THR A 73 14.01 5.55 -19.93
C THR A 73 12.62 5.91 -19.40
N VAL A 74 11.71 4.92 -19.32
CA VAL A 74 10.40 5.09 -18.71
C VAL A 74 10.45 4.65 -17.26
N SER A 75 9.93 5.48 -16.35
CA SER A 75 9.84 5.14 -14.93
C SER A 75 8.48 5.53 -14.33
N TYR A 76 8.20 4.96 -13.16
CA TYR A 76 6.96 5.15 -12.41
C TYR A 76 7.24 4.96 -10.91
N ALA A 77 6.42 5.57 -10.05
CA ALA A 77 6.64 5.55 -8.60
C ALA A 77 6.34 4.19 -7.96
N GLY A 78 5.35 3.46 -8.47
CA GLY A 78 4.95 2.16 -7.93
C GLY A 78 4.17 1.31 -8.92
N LEU A 79 3.96 0.04 -8.57
CA LEU A 79 3.08 -0.85 -9.30
C LEU A 79 1.63 -0.60 -8.87
N LYS A 80 0.70 -0.69 -9.80
CA LYS A 80 -0.74 -0.63 -9.53
C LYS A 80 -1.40 -1.93 -9.99
N ASP A 81 -2.46 -2.31 -9.31
CA ASP A 81 -3.25 -3.50 -9.62
C ASP A 81 -3.66 -3.55 -11.10
N ARG A 82 -3.67 -4.77 -11.65
CA ARG A 82 -4.17 -5.03 -12.98
C ARG A 82 -5.69 -5.01 -13.02
N GLN A 83 -6.36 -5.71 -12.09
CA GLN A 83 -7.83 -5.78 -12.01
C GLN A 83 -8.38 -4.54 -11.30
N ALA A 84 -8.19 -3.36 -11.93
CA ALA A 84 -8.56 -2.07 -11.38
C ALA A 84 -8.59 -1.02 -12.50
N LEU A 85 -9.28 0.08 -12.24
CA LEU A 85 -9.11 1.35 -12.93
C LEU A 85 -8.12 2.18 -12.11
N THR A 86 -6.94 2.42 -12.65
CA THR A 86 -5.90 3.10 -11.87
C THR A 86 -5.31 4.28 -12.62
N ARG A 87 -5.03 5.36 -11.89
CA ARG A 87 -4.33 6.53 -12.41
C ARG A 87 -3.01 6.70 -11.68
N GLN A 88 -1.94 6.85 -12.44
CA GLN A 88 -0.60 7.00 -11.90
C GLN A 88 0.31 7.81 -12.82
N TRP A 89 1.38 8.37 -12.25
CA TRP A 89 2.39 9.08 -13.02
C TRP A 89 3.43 8.12 -13.61
N PHE A 90 3.79 8.43 -14.86
CA PHE A 90 4.98 7.90 -15.54
C PHE A 90 5.89 9.04 -15.92
N SER A 91 7.18 8.81 -16.03
CA SER A 91 8.11 9.77 -16.62
C SER A 91 8.92 9.13 -17.74
N VAL A 92 9.05 9.84 -18.85
CA VAL A 92 9.83 9.45 -20.04
C VAL A 92 10.99 10.41 -20.18
N GLN A 93 12.23 9.92 -20.22
CA GLN A 93 13.40 10.75 -20.41
C GLN A 93 13.59 11.08 -21.90
N LEU A 94 13.60 12.36 -22.24
CA LEU A 94 13.66 12.90 -23.62
C LEU A 94 14.65 14.07 -23.72
N PRO A 95 15.96 13.86 -23.50
CA PRO A 95 16.94 14.93 -23.52
C PRO A 95 17.04 15.52 -24.92
N GLY A 96 16.84 16.85 -25.03
CA GLY A 96 16.93 17.59 -26.28
C GLY A 96 15.89 17.24 -27.35
N LYS A 97 14.86 16.45 -27.00
CA LYS A 97 13.80 16.04 -27.93
C LYS A 97 12.50 16.80 -27.65
N ALA A 98 11.74 17.06 -28.71
CA ALA A 98 10.35 17.52 -28.59
C ALA A 98 9.46 16.43 -27.97
N ASP A 99 8.27 16.83 -27.52
CA ASP A 99 7.27 15.90 -27.03
C ASP A 99 6.79 14.98 -28.15
N PRO A 100 6.84 13.64 -27.96
CA PRO A 100 6.39 12.69 -28.95
C PRO A 100 4.85 12.69 -29.04
N ASP A 101 4.32 12.28 -30.20
CA ASP A 101 2.94 11.86 -30.30
C ASP A 101 2.77 10.51 -29.59
N LEU A 102 1.95 10.51 -28.54
CA LEU A 102 1.69 9.33 -27.73
C LEU A 102 0.35 8.62 -28.07
N GLY A 103 -0.37 9.10 -29.08
CA GLY A 103 -1.66 8.55 -29.49
C GLY A 103 -1.60 7.04 -29.79
N ALA A 104 -0.47 6.55 -30.32
CA ALA A 104 -0.26 5.12 -30.56
C ALA A 104 -0.21 4.25 -29.27
N ALA A 105 -0.01 4.84 -28.08
CA ALA A 105 -0.11 4.11 -26.82
C ALA A 105 -1.54 3.99 -26.31
N GLU A 106 -2.43 4.88 -26.75
CA GLU A 106 -3.78 5.01 -26.23
C GLU A 106 -4.77 4.03 -26.86
N ASN A 107 -5.68 3.55 -26.05
CA ASN A 107 -6.85 2.77 -26.44
C ASN A 107 -7.83 2.68 -25.25
N HIS A 108 -8.82 1.77 -25.32
CA HIS A 108 -9.79 1.55 -24.24
C HIS A 108 -9.18 1.06 -22.90
N THR A 109 -7.91 0.59 -22.91
CA THR A 109 -7.22 0.12 -21.68
C THR A 109 -6.16 1.07 -21.15
N LEU A 110 -5.78 2.10 -21.91
CA LEU A 110 -4.79 3.10 -21.53
C LEU A 110 -5.16 4.44 -22.13
N LYS A 111 -5.18 5.49 -21.30
CA LYS A 111 -5.37 6.88 -21.69
C LYS A 111 -4.33 7.76 -21.03
N ILE A 112 -3.84 8.74 -21.74
CA ILE A 112 -2.95 9.77 -21.21
C ILE A 112 -3.81 11.00 -20.91
N LEU A 113 -4.02 11.28 -19.62
CA LEU A 113 -4.91 12.34 -19.16
C LEU A 113 -4.22 13.71 -19.13
N GLU A 114 -2.91 13.70 -18.84
CA GLU A 114 -2.08 14.91 -18.75
C GLU A 114 -0.64 14.57 -19.15
N ALA A 115 0.03 15.53 -19.78
CA ALA A 115 1.44 15.47 -20.11
C ALA A 115 2.09 16.82 -19.76
N THR A 116 3.20 16.78 -19.02
CA THR A 116 3.95 17.97 -18.63
C THR A 116 5.44 17.69 -18.53
N ARG A 117 6.28 18.69 -18.83
CA ARG A 117 7.72 18.56 -18.64
C ARG A 117 8.11 18.69 -17.17
N HIS A 118 9.18 17.99 -16.80
CA HIS A 118 9.73 18.03 -15.46
C HIS A 118 11.26 17.90 -15.46
N LYS A 119 11.92 18.58 -14.52
CA LYS A 119 13.40 18.59 -14.38
C LYS A 119 13.97 17.24 -13.91
N ARG A 120 13.18 16.43 -13.22
CA ARG A 120 13.66 15.19 -12.59
C ARG A 120 12.89 13.98 -13.08
N LYS A 121 13.60 12.85 -13.10
CA LYS A 121 13.00 11.52 -13.28
C LYS A 121 12.11 11.17 -12.10
N LEU A 122 10.95 10.58 -12.36
CA LEU A 122 10.09 10.03 -11.32
C LEU A 122 10.78 8.82 -10.66
N GLN A 123 10.99 8.90 -9.35
CA GLN A 123 11.67 7.86 -8.59
C GLN A 123 10.69 6.81 -8.03
N ARG A 124 11.18 5.60 -7.82
CA ARG A 124 10.41 4.56 -7.10
C ARG A 124 10.10 5.04 -5.67
N GLY A 125 8.82 4.90 -5.26
CA GLY A 125 8.34 5.34 -3.94
C GLY A 125 8.15 6.84 -3.80
N ALA A 126 8.19 7.63 -4.89
CA ALA A 126 8.03 9.08 -4.86
C ALA A 126 6.58 9.53 -4.59
N HIS A 127 5.60 8.68 -4.79
CA HIS A 127 4.21 9.01 -4.47
C HIS A 127 4.00 9.15 -2.96
N ALA A 128 3.23 10.16 -2.56
CA ALA A 128 2.90 10.42 -1.16
C ALA A 128 1.87 9.41 -0.63
N ALA A 129 0.85 9.10 -1.44
CA ALA A 129 -0.24 8.20 -1.06
C ALA A 129 -0.89 7.55 -2.29
N ASN A 130 -1.88 6.71 -2.04
CA ASN A 130 -2.83 6.25 -3.04
C ASN A 130 -4.25 6.49 -2.50
N GLY A 131 -5.08 7.19 -3.27
CA GLY A 131 -6.50 7.30 -3.04
C GLY A 131 -7.21 6.04 -3.55
N PHE A 132 -8.10 5.47 -2.75
CA PHE A 132 -8.89 4.31 -3.13
C PHE A 132 -10.37 4.68 -3.18
N THR A 133 -11.03 4.33 -4.28
CA THR A 133 -12.50 4.36 -4.40
C THR A 133 -12.99 2.94 -4.66
N LEU A 134 -13.73 2.40 -3.71
CA LEU A 134 -14.23 1.03 -3.75
C LEU A 134 -15.74 1.04 -3.87
N ARG A 135 -16.27 0.39 -4.91
CA ARG A 135 -17.70 0.11 -5.03
C ARG A 135 -17.95 -1.35 -4.68
N LEU A 136 -18.69 -1.55 -3.61
CA LEU A 136 -19.14 -2.88 -3.20
C LEU A 136 -20.50 -3.16 -3.86
N THR A 137 -20.62 -4.29 -4.55
CA THR A 137 -21.85 -4.74 -5.18
C THR A 137 -22.44 -5.93 -4.43
N GLU A 138 -23.69 -6.26 -4.67
CA GLU A 138 -24.40 -7.36 -4.02
C GLU A 138 -24.29 -7.32 -2.48
N LEU A 139 -24.40 -6.13 -1.91
CA LEU A 139 -24.30 -5.95 -0.47
C LEU A 139 -25.45 -6.66 0.25
N LYS A 140 -25.08 -7.58 1.14
CA LYS A 140 -26.00 -8.32 2.02
C LYS A 140 -25.64 -8.01 3.47
N ALA A 141 -26.09 -6.89 3.97
CA ALA A 141 -25.84 -6.41 5.33
C ALA A 141 -26.88 -5.36 5.73
N ASP A 142 -27.03 -5.15 7.04
CA ASP A 142 -27.80 -4.03 7.56
C ASP A 142 -27.00 -2.73 7.41
N GLN A 143 -27.59 -1.76 6.71
CA GLN A 143 -26.94 -0.47 6.46
C GLN A 143 -26.70 0.31 7.77
N ALA A 144 -27.65 0.30 8.70
CA ALA A 144 -27.51 1.01 9.97
C ALA A 144 -26.33 0.45 10.80
N ALA A 145 -26.18 -0.87 10.82
CA ALA A 145 -25.06 -1.52 11.49
C ALA A 145 -23.71 -1.20 10.82
N ILE A 146 -23.68 -1.07 9.48
CA ILE A 146 -22.47 -0.64 8.75
C ILE A 146 -22.11 0.79 9.13
N ASP A 147 -23.09 1.72 9.09
CA ASP A 147 -22.86 3.14 9.37
C ASP A 147 -22.35 3.34 10.80
N GLU A 148 -22.92 2.61 11.77
CA GLU A 148 -22.45 2.66 13.16
C GLU A 148 -21.02 2.11 13.30
N ARG A 149 -20.70 1.02 12.62
CA ARG A 149 -19.32 0.48 12.63
C ARG A 149 -18.33 1.42 11.96
N LEU A 150 -18.70 2.07 10.85
CA LEU A 150 -17.85 3.06 10.18
C LEU A 150 -17.59 4.28 11.07
N LYS A 151 -18.59 4.76 11.82
CA LYS A 151 -18.39 5.82 12.82
C LYS A 151 -17.38 5.42 13.89
N ARG A 152 -17.47 4.20 14.40
CA ARG A 152 -16.49 3.68 15.36
C ARG A 152 -15.09 3.57 14.76
N ILE A 153 -14.96 3.07 13.53
CA ILE A 153 -13.68 2.97 12.82
C ILE A 153 -13.09 4.37 12.59
N ALA A 154 -13.91 5.36 12.20
CA ALA A 154 -13.45 6.73 12.00
C ALA A 154 -12.90 7.36 13.28
N ALA A 155 -13.52 7.07 14.43
CA ALA A 155 -13.10 7.59 15.73
C ALA A 155 -11.91 6.84 16.33
N GLN A 156 -11.80 5.54 16.11
CA GLN A 156 -10.87 4.67 16.83
C GLN A 156 -9.78 4.05 15.94
N GLY A 157 -9.86 4.19 14.60
CA GLY A 157 -8.96 3.53 13.67
C GLY A 157 -9.25 2.03 13.52
N ILE A 158 -8.32 1.32 12.89
CA ILE A 158 -8.38 -0.14 12.68
C ILE A 158 -7.03 -0.78 12.99
N PRO A 159 -7.00 -2.04 13.49
CA PRO A 159 -5.77 -2.81 13.54
C PRO A 159 -5.24 -3.07 12.14
N ASN A 160 -4.02 -2.61 11.85
CA ASN A 160 -3.45 -2.66 10.51
C ASN A 160 -2.65 -3.97 10.30
N TYR A 161 -3.35 -5.09 10.17
CA TYR A 161 -2.74 -6.36 9.84
C TYR A 161 -2.12 -6.38 8.44
N PHE A 162 -1.00 -7.07 8.28
CA PHE A 162 -0.57 -7.49 6.96
C PHE A 162 -1.58 -8.47 6.37
N GLY A 163 -2.17 -8.14 5.22
CA GLY A 163 -3.14 -8.97 4.53
C GLY A 163 -2.56 -10.28 3.99
N ALA A 164 -3.44 -11.23 3.65
CA ALA A 164 -3.08 -12.57 3.18
C ALA A 164 -2.10 -12.57 1.99
N GLN A 165 -2.20 -11.60 1.09
CA GLN A 165 -1.30 -11.44 -0.06
C GLN A 165 0.19 -11.34 0.33
N ARG A 166 0.51 -10.79 1.53
CA ARG A 166 1.88 -10.71 2.06
C ARG A 166 2.49 -12.09 2.27
N PHE A 167 1.67 -13.08 2.55
CA PHE A 167 2.09 -14.44 2.87
C PHE A 167 2.13 -15.37 1.66
N GLY A 168 1.81 -14.85 0.47
CA GLY A 168 1.77 -15.60 -0.79
C GLY A 168 0.49 -16.40 -0.98
N HIS A 169 0.37 -17.07 -2.11
CA HIS A 169 -0.78 -17.92 -2.39
C HIS A 169 -0.88 -19.00 -1.31
N ASP A 170 -2.02 -19.11 -0.67
CA ASP A 170 -2.32 -20.05 0.43
C ASP A 170 -1.30 -20.03 1.59
N GLY A 171 -0.61 -18.88 1.78
CA GLY A 171 0.41 -18.75 2.81
C GLY A 171 1.76 -19.41 2.47
N GLY A 172 2.00 -19.75 1.20
CA GLY A 172 3.21 -20.46 0.75
C GLY A 172 4.51 -19.78 1.17
N ASN A 173 4.59 -18.44 1.09
CA ASN A 173 5.79 -17.72 1.55
C ASN A 173 6.06 -17.91 3.05
N LEU A 174 5.02 -18.12 3.87
CA LEU A 174 5.20 -18.37 5.30
C LEU A 174 5.66 -19.81 5.58
N VAL A 175 5.18 -20.78 4.80
CA VAL A 175 5.67 -22.17 4.86
C VAL A 175 7.16 -22.19 4.52
N ASP A 176 7.57 -21.51 3.45
CA ASP A 176 8.97 -21.38 3.07
C ASP A 176 9.81 -20.70 4.16
N ALA A 177 9.29 -19.61 4.74
CA ALA A 177 9.99 -18.87 5.81
C ALA A 177 10.18 -19.73 7.07
N ARG A 178 9.18 -20.53 7.46
CA ARG A 178 9.27 -21.47 8.58
C ARG A 178 10.27 -22.59 8.30
N SER A 179 10.23 -23.17 7.09
CA SER A 179 11.16 -24.21 6.66
C SER A 179 12.61 -23.73 6.69
N TRP A 180 12.84 -22.51 6.21
CA TRP A 180 14.15 -21.84 6.28
C TRP A 180 14.59 -21.63 7.75
N ALA A 181 13.73 -21.09 8.60
CA ALA A 181 14.06 -20.86 10.01
C ALA A 181 14.44 -22.17 10.74
N ALA A 182 13.73 -23.27 10.45
CA ALA A 182 14.02 -24.58 11.01
C ALA A 182 15.38 -25.14 10.58
N ARG A 183 15.82 -24.83 9.36
CA ARG A 183 17.12 -25.25 8.83
C ARG A 183 18.30 -24.36 9.26
N GLN A 184 18.03 -23.21 9.87
CA GLN A 184 19.02 -22.19 10.26
C GLN A 184 19.95 -21.73 9.11
N ALA A 185 19.50 -21.86 7.86
CA ALA A 185 20.27 -21.54 6.66
C ALA A 185 19.57 -20.48 5.82
N LEU A 186 20.25 -19.35 5.56
CA LEU A 186 19.71 -18.27 4.73
C LEU A 186 19.76 -18.67 3.25
N PRO A 187 18.69 -18.41 2.45
CA PRO A 187 18.74 -18.59 1.01
C PRO A 187 19.86 -17.75 0.39
N GLU A 188 20.60 -18.33 -0.53
CA GLU A 188 21.71 -17.65 -1.23
C GLU A 188 21.19 -16.47 -2.09
N GLN A 189 20.05 -16.65 -2.76
CA GLN A 189 19.47 -15.62 -3.61
C GLN A 189 18.92 -14.47 -2.77
N ARG A 190 19.49 -13.28 -2.95
CA ARG A 190 19.15 -12.06 -2.19
C ARG A 190 17.66 -11.71 -2.20
N ASN A 191 17.00 -11.83 -3.35
CA ASN A 191 15.56 -11.54 -3.51
C ASN A 191 14.69 -12.54 -2.74
N VAL A 192 15.03 -13.84 -2.75
CA VAL A 192 14.33 -14.90 -2.00
C VAL A 192 14.51 -14.64 -0.51
N ARG A 193 15.76 -14.44 -0.06
CA ARG A 193 16.08 -14.11 1.34
C ARG A 193 15.31 -12.90 1.85
N SER A 194 15.31 -11.79 1.08
CA SER A 194 14.59 -10.57 1.45
C SER A 194 13.08 -10.82 1.58
N ARG A 195 12.49 -11.58 0.66
CA ARG A 195 11.07 -11.93 0.69
C ARG A 195 10.72 -12.77 1.93
N LEU A 196 11.50 -13.81 2.23
CA LEU A 196 11.23 -14.70 3.37
C LEU A 196 11.38 -13.97 4.72
N LEU A 197 12.43 -13.14 4.85
CA LEU A 197 12.61 -12.31 6.06
C LEU A 197 11.45 -11.32 6.22
N SER A 198 11.01 -10.67 5.13
CA SER A 198 9.86 -9.76 5.15
C SER A 198 8.58 -10.49 5.56
N THR A 199 8.35 -11.68 5.03
CA THR A 199 7.20 -12.54 5.38
C THR A 199 7.21 -12.93 6.85
N ALA A 200 8.35 -13.40 7.36
CA ALA A 200 8.49 -13.78 8.77
C ALA A 200 8.22 -12.60 9.71
N ARG A 201 8.79 -11.43 9.44
CA ARG A 201 8.54 -10.20 10.21
C ARG A 201 7.07 -9.80 10.20
N SER A 202 6.43 -9.85 9.05
CA SER A 202 5.01 -9.52 8.91
C SER A 202 4.13 -10.50 9.69
N TYR A 203 4.49 -11.76 9.72
CA TYR A 203 3.78 -12.77 10.51
C TYR A 203 3.92 -12.51 12.02
N LEU A 204 5.13 -12.27 12.51
CA LEU A 204 5.38 -11.95 13.93
C LEU A 204 4.63 -10.68 14.35
N PHE A 205 4.65 -9.65 13.50
CA PHE A 205 3.85 -8.44 13.72
C PHE A 205 2.36 -8.76 13.87
N ASN A 206 1.79 -9.56 12.95
CA ASN A 206 0.39 -9.96 13.02
C ASN A 206 0.10 -10.74 14.31
N GLN A 207 1.01 -11.59 14.82
CA GLN A 207 0.80 -12.31 16.08
C GLN A 207 0.75 -11.35 17.28
N VAL A 208 1.65 -10.37 17.35
CA VAL A 208 1.64 -9.37 18.42
C VAL A 208 0.35 -8.55 18.35
N LEU A 209 -0.03 -8.08 17.17
CA LEU A 209 -1.25 -7.32 16.97
C LEU A 209 -2.51 -8.15 17.32
N ALA A 210 -2.52 -9.42 16.95
CA ALA A 210 -3.61 -10.34 17.27
C ALA A 210 -3.79 -10.52 18.79
N ALA A 211 -2.72 -10.67 19.54
CA ALA A 211 -2.76 -10.72 21.00
C ALA A 211 -3.34 -9.43 21.57
N ARG A 212 -2.87 -8.28 21.13
CA ARG A 212 -3.36 -6.97 21.58
C ARG A 212 -4.84 -6.72 21.21
N VAL A 213 -5.29 -7.21 20.07
CA VAL A 213 -6.71 -7.12 19.70
C VAL A 213 -7.54 -8.02 20.61
N ALA A 214 -7.06 -9.23 20.92
CA ALA A 214 -7.74 -10.14 21.85
C ALA A 214 -7.85 -9.54 23.26
N ASP A 215 -6.81 -8.88 23.73
CA ASP A 215 -6.74 -8.26 25.05
C ASP A 215 -7.38 -6.85 25.10
N GLY A 216 -7.83 -6.31 23.97
CA GLY A 216 -8.39 -4.96 23.87
C GLY A 216 -7.37 -3.82 24.01
N THR A 217 -6.07 -4.10 23.92
CA THR A 217 -4.97 -3.13 24.15
C THR A 217 -4.34 -2.59 22.87
N TRP A 218 -4.85 -2.95 21.70
CA TRP A 218 -4.25 -2.62 20.40
C TRP A 218 -4.21 -1.11 20.08
N GLN A 219 -5.03 -0.29 20.75
CA GLN A 219 -5.05 1.17 20.64
C GLN A 219 -4.20 1.86 21.70
N GLN A 220 -3.72 1.11 22.69
CA GLN A 220 -2.99 1.65 23.82
C GLN A 220 -1.49 1.54 23.57
N ALA A 221 -0.78 2.64 23.75
CA ALA A 221 0.68 2.60 23.80
C ALA A 221 1.14 1.92 25.10
N GLN A 222 2.17 1.12 25.01
CA GLN A 222 2.80 0.46 26.15
C GLN A 222 4.28 0.85 26.21
N VAL A 223 4.84 0.88 27.40
CA VAL A 223 6.28 1.13 27.57
C VAL A 223 7.09 0.14 26.74
N GLY A 224 7.98 0.66 25.90
CA GLY A 224 8.78 -0.14 24.96
C GLY A 224 8.17 -0.28 23.56
N ASP A 225 6.96 0.24 23.32
CA ASP A 225 6.43 0.32 21.97
C ASP A 225 7.18 1.36 21.14
N LEU A 226 7.19 1.15 19.82
CA LEU A 226 7.50 2.23 18.90
C LEU A 226 6.23 3.02 18.60
N LEU A 227 6.30 4.33 18.79
CA LEU A 227 5.28 5.28 18.39
C LEU A 227 5.70 5.94 17.09
N ALA A 228 4.85 5.86 16.07
CA ALA A 228 5.08 6.45 14.75
C ALA A 228 4.15 7.63 14.51
N PHE A 229 4.65 8.68 13.89
CA PHE A 229 3.85 9.84 13.47
C PHE A 229 3.06 9.53 12.19
N THR A 230 1.85 10.08 12.08
CA THR A 230 0.98 9.89 10.91
C THR A 230 1.59 10.45 9.63
N ASP A 231 2.13 11.67 9.68
CA ASP A 231 2.59 12.42 8.52
C ASP A 231 4.11 12.37 8.31
N SER A 232 4.79 11.45 9.02
CA SER A 232 6.24 11.36 8.96
C SER A 232 6.67 9.89 8.97
N ARG A 233 7.91 9.64 8.55
CA ARG A 233 8.57 8.34 8.71
C ARG A 233 9.33 8.22 10.03
N SER A 234 9.18 9.21 10.90
CA SER A 234 9.85 9.24 12.19
C SER A 234 9.10 8.39 13.21
N PHE A 235 9.84 7.80 14.10
CA PHE A 235 9.31 7.03 15.23
C PHE A 235 10.25 7.15 16.43
N PHE A 236 9.74 6.87 17.61
CA PHE A 236 10.52 6.83 18.85
C PHE A 236 9.97 5.74 19.78
N MET A 237 10.75 5.34 20.77
CA MET A 237 10.34 4.33 21.75
C MET A 237 9.56 5.00 22.90
N ALA A 238 8.41 4.44 23.23
CA ALA A 238 7.56 4.94 24.30
C ALA A 238 8.16 4.63 25.68
N GLY A 239 8.35 5.65 26.47
CA GLY A 239 8.49 5.59 27.92
C GLY A 239 7.13 5.70 28.62
N PRO A 240 7.11 5.80 29.95
CA PRO A 240 5.86 5.91 30.72
C PRO A 240 5.02 7.14 30.33
N ASP A 241 5.64 8.28 30.10
CA ASP A 241 4.96 9.55 29.80
C ASP A 241 4.34 9.55 28.41
N GLU A 242 5.00 8.94 27.43
CA GLU A 242 4.55 8.88 26.06
C GLU A 242 3.36 7.93 25.87
N CYS A 243 3.12 7.02 26.81
CA CYS A 243 1.95 6.13 26.76
C CYS A 243 0.62 6.88 26.95
N THR A 244 0.65 8.10 27.48
CA THR A 244 -0.50 8.96 27.68
C THR A 244 -0.49 10.21 26.81
N ASP A 245 0.36 10.26 25.78
CA ASP A 245 0.48 11.39 24.88
C ASP A 245 -0.89 11.69 24.21
N PRO A 246 -1.41 12.94 24.29
CA PRO A 246 -2.72 13.28 23.75
C PRO A 246 -2.83 13.09 22.24
N ARG A 247 -1.72 13.06 21.51
CA ARG A 247 -1.68 12.77 20.06
C ARG A 247 -2.11 11.35 19.70
N LEU A 248 -2.04 10.41 20.65
CA LEU A 248 -2.59 9.06 20.48
C LEU A 248 -4.12 9.08 20.30
N ALA A 249 -4.82 9.93 21.06
CA ALA A 249 -6.29 10.01 21.01
C ALA A 249 -6.81 10.58 19.69
N ILE A 250 -6.05 11.45 19.02
CA ILE A 250 -6.41 12.05 17.74
C ILE A 250 -5.79 11.32 16.54
N LEU A 251 -5.15 10.19 16.77
CA LEU A 251 -4.47 9.37 15.76
C LEU A 251 -3.36 10.11 14.98
N ASP A 252 -2.74 11.11 15.58
CA ASP A 252 -1.54 11.77 15.06
C ASP A 252 -0.27 10.99 15.40
N LEU A 253 -0.35 10.21 16.48
CA LEU A 253 0.66 9.27 16.92
C LEU A 253 0.06 7.86 17.05
N HIS A 254 0.80 6.85 16.60
CA HIS A 254 0.29 5.47 16.58
C HIS A 254 1.23 4.49 17.25
N PRO A 255 0.76 3.58 18.12
CA PRO A 255 1.55 2.47 18.58
C PRO A 255 1.77 1.46 17.43
N THR A 256 3.02 1.07 17.21
CA THR A 256 3.39 0.09 16.16
C THR A 256 3.81 -1.25 16.73
N GLY A 257 3.86 -1.38 18.05
CA GLY A 257 4.29 -2.57 18.77
C GLY A 257 5.76 -2.56 19.18
N PRO A 258 6.19 -3.52 19.98
CA PRO A 258 7.54 -3.55 20.56
C PRO A 258 8.60 -3.74 19.49
N VAL A 259 9.77 -3.14 19.73
CA VAL A 259 10.92 -3.23 18.83
C VAL A 259 11.49 -4.63 18.87
N SER A 260 11.30 -5.41 17.83
CA SER A 260 12.18 -6.56 17.60
C SER A 260 13.20 -6.33 16.48
N TYR A 261 13.04 -5.29 15.63
CA TYR A 261 14.02 -4.85 14.61
C TYR A 261 13.52 -3.59 13.88
N THR A 262 14.41 -2.66 13.71
CA THR A 262 14.36 -1.37 13.07
C THR A 262 13.71 -1.32 11.68
N HIS A 263 12.45 -1.48 11.46
CA HIS A 263 11.72 -1.23 10.19
C HIS A 263 10.34 -1.90 10.11
N LEU A 264 9.69 -2.20 11.22
CA LEU A 264 8.31 -2.73 11.20
C LEU A 264 7.25 -1.63 11.38
N THR A 265 7.54 -0.42 10.94
CA THR A 265 6.59 0.67 10.99
C THR A 265 5.60 0.56 9.83
N LEU A 266 4.37 0.19 10.12
CA LEU A 266 3.25 0.47 9.25
C LEU A 266 2.27 1.35 10.02
N PRO A 267 2.11 2.61 9.64
CA PRO A 267 1.16 3.47 10.28
C PRO A 267 -0.26 2.93 10.08
N THR A 268 -1.04 2.89 11.15
CA THR A 268 -2.49 2.80 11.04
C THR A 268 -2.97 4.04 10.30
N LYS A 269 -3.42 3.89 9.05
CA LYS A 269 -3.92 5.03 8.28
C LYS A 269 -5.34 5.36 8.72
N ARG A 270 -5.59 6.64 8.97
CA ARG A 270 -6.94 7.18 9.13
C ARG A 270 -7.71 6.94 7.82
N ILE A 271 -8.90 6.37 7.91
CA ILE A 271 -9.85 6.32 6.80
C ILE A 271 -10.54 7.68 6.79
N VAL A 272 -10.32 8.46 5.74
CA VAL A 272 -11.07 9.71 5.47
C VAL A 272 -12.23 9.37 4.56
#